data_64810611f603cb59f8fe34a0cb802117
#
_entry.id   64810611f603cb59f8fe34a0cb802117
#
_cell.length_a   1.000
_cell.length_b   1.000
_cell.length_c   1.000
_cell.angle_alpha   90.00
_cell.angle_beta   90.00
_cell.angle_gamma   90.00
#
_symmetry.space_group_name_H-M   'P 1'
#
loop_
_entity.id
_entity.type
_entity.pdbx_description
1 polymer ?
#
loop_
_entity_poly.entity_id
_entity_poly.type
_entity_poly.pdbx_seq_one_letter_code
_entity_poly.pdbx_strand_id
1 'polypeptide(L)'
;MEVHRGEVFFADLSPVVGSEQGGIRPVLIVQNEIGNRHSPTVIAAAITSRLDKARLPTHINIRAEDTGLAKDSVVLLEQIRTLDKHRLRERAGQITPADQKRVDQALDVSLGLTSY
;
A
#
# COMPACT_ATOMS: atom_id res chain seq x y z
N MET A 1 -13.13 -7.07 -11.12
CA MET A 1 -11.71 -6.68 -11.03
C MET A 1 -10.99 -7.67 -10.14
N GLU A 2 -9.92 -8.22 -10.65
CA GLU A 2 -9.10 -9.19 -9.91
C GLU A 2 -7.99 -8.45 -9.18
N VAL A 3 -7.88 -8.68 -7.87
CA VAL A 3 -6.93 -7.98 -6.99
C VAL A 3 -6.16 -9.02 -6.20
N HIS A 4 -4.85 -8.86 -6.11
CA HIS A 4 -3.98 -9.76 -5.36
C HIS A 4 -3.11 -9.00 -4.37
N ARG A 5 -2.78 -9.67 -3.27
CA ARG A 5 -1.90 -9.14 -2.25
C ARG A 5 -0.53 -8.84 -2.85
N GLY A 6 0.02 -7.67 -2.54
CA GLY A 6 1.32 -7.24 -3.09
C GLY A 6 1.23 -6.47 -4.39
N GLU A 7 0.04 -6.35 -4.97
CA GLU A 7 -0.14 -5.52 -6.15
C GLU A 7 -0.22 -4.04 -5.80
N VAL A 8 0.28 -3.21 -6.71
CA VAL A 8 0.22 -1.76 -6.61
C VAL A 8 -0.84 -1.26 -7.57
N PHE A 9 -1.83 -0.55 -7.04
CA PHE A 9 -2.90 0.07 -7.81
C PHE A 9 -2.91 1.56 -7.58
N PHE A 10 -3.30 2.33 -8.59
CA PHE A 10 -3.73 3.70 -8.36
C PHE A 10 -5.16 3.67 -7.82
N ALA A 11 -5.44 4.53 -6.86
CA ALA A 11 -6.75 4.59 -6.23
C ALA A 11 -7.16 6.04 -5.99
N ASP A 12 -8.45 6.30 -6.08
CA ASP A 12 -9.01 7.60 -5.72
C ASP A 12 -9.26 7.61 -4.21
N LEU A 13 -8.47 8.39 -3.50
CA LEU A 13 -8.52 8.48 -2.05
C LEU A 13 -9.38 9.64 -1.55
N SER A 14 -10.03 10.38 -2.46
CA SER A 14 -10.91 11.48 -2.08
C SER A 14 -12.28 10.96 -1.60
N PRO A 15 -12.96 11.68 -0.70
CA PRO A 15 -12.49 12.84 0.05
C PRO A 15 -11.56 12.45 1.20
N VAL A 16 -10.80 13.43 1.70
CA VAL A 16 -9.86 13.21 2.79
C VAL A 16 -10.30 13.96 4.04
N VAL A 17 -9.76 13.52 5.18
CA VAL A 17 -9.94 14.17 6.48
C VAL A 17 -8.57 14.37 7.10
N GLY A 18 -8.27 15.60 7.50
CA GLY A 18 -7.03 15.93 8.19
C GLY A 18 -5.79 15.66 7.35
N SER A 19 -4.85 14.89 7.88
CA SER A 19 -3.56 14.62 7.25
C SER A 19 -3.56 13.45 6.28
N GLU A 20 -4.73 12.89 5.95
CA GLU A 20 -4.82 11.81 4.96
C GLU A 20 -4.42 12.31 3.57
N GLN A 21 -3.85 11.40 2.77
CA GLN A 21 -3.55 11.70 1.36
C GLN A 21 -4.85 11.67 0.55
N GLY A 22 -5.00 12.62 -0.40
CA GLY A 22 -6.15 12.68 -1.28
C GLY A 22 -5.76 12.57 -2.74
N GLY A 23 -6.77 12.57 -3.63
CA GLY A 23 -6.60 12.46 -5.08
C GLY A 23 -6.28 11.04 -5.52
N ILE A 24 -5.82 10.91 -6.76
CA ILE A 24 -5.41 9.62 -7.33
C ILE A 24 -3.98 9.34 -6.89
N ARG A 25 -3.79 8.28 -6.11
CA ARG A 25 -2.50 7.94 -5.51
C ARG A 25 -2.25 6.44 -5.61
N PRO A 26 -0.98 6.02 -5.68
CA PRO A 26 -0.68 4.59 -5.60
C PRO A 26 -0.90 4.06 -4.19
N VAL A 27 -1.39 2.84 -4.12
CA VAL A 27 -1.57 2.09 -2.87
C VAL A 27 -1.07 0.68 -3.06
N LEU A 28 -0.66 0.04 -1.96
CA LEU A 28 -0.26 -1.35 -1.95
C LEU A 28 -1.39 -2.19 -1.35
N ILE A 29 -1.82 -3.23 -2.05
CA ILE A 29 -2.83 -4.15 -1.54
C ILE A 29 -2.17 -5.05 -0.49
N VAL A 30 -2.68 -4.99 0.73
CA VAL A 30 -2.15 -5.78 1.85
C VAL A 30 -3.14 -6.81 2.38
N GLN A 31 -4.39 -6.76 1.93
CA GLN A 31 -5.43 -7.68 2.34
C GLN A 31 -5.15 -9.10 1.87
N ASN A 32 -5.58 -10.09 2.65
CA ASN A 32 -5.44 -11.50 2.30
C ASN A 32 -6.22 -11.85 1.03
N GLU A 33 -5.84 -12.99 0.39
CA GLU A 33 -6.42 -13.36 -0.91
C GLU A 33 -7.89 -13.76 -0.85
N ILE A 34 -8.34 -14.32 0.28
CA ILE A 34 -9.76 -14.65 0.43
C ILE A 34 -10.60 -13.37 0.42
N GLY A 35 -10.18 -12.37 1.19
CA GLY A 35 -10.83 -11.06 1.21
C GLY A 35 -10.75 -10.39 -0.16
N ASN A 36 -9.60 -10.45 -0.82
CA ASN A 36 -9.43 -9.87 -2.16
C ASN A 36 -10.41 -10.47 -3.16
N ARG A 37 -10.67 -11.75 -3.04
CA ARG A 37 -11.55 -12.47 -3.96
C ARG A 37 -13.03 -12.21 -3.69
N HIS A 38 -13.43 -12.15 -2.43
CA HIS A 38 -14.86 -12.20 -2.05
C HIS A 38 -15.41 -10.90 -1.47
N SER A 39 -14.57 -10.04 -0.91
CA SER A 39 -15.03 -8.79 -0.30
C SER A 39 -15.21 -7.70 -1.35
N PRO A 40 -16.20 -6.80 -1.18
CA PRO A 40 -16.30 -5.60 -2.03
C PRO A 40 -15.25 -4.55 -1.68
N THR A 41 -14.48 -4.76 -0.61
CA THR A 41 -13.45 -3.83 -0.15
C THR A 41 -12.09 -4.49 -0.11
N VAL A 42 -11.04 -3.65 -0.08
CA VAL A 42 -9.65 -4.07 0.10
C VAL A 42 -9.01 -3.27 1.22
N ILE A 43 -8.06 -3.89 1.91
CA ILE A 43 -7.18 -3.18 2.83
C ILE A 43 -5.91 -2.83 2.07
N ALA A 44 -5.55 -1.55 2.07
CA ALA A 44 -4.41 -1.06 1.31
C ALA A 44 -3.58 -0.09 2.15
N ALA A 45 -2.28 -0.01 1.84
CA ALA A 45 -1.35 0.90 2.47
C ALA A 45 -1.02 2.05 1.52
N ALA A 46 -0.87 3.25 2.06
CA ALA A 46 -0.50 4.43 1.28
C ALA A 46 0.94 4.30 0.77
N ILE A 47 1.18 4.85 -0.41
CA ILE A 47 2.52 4.94 -1.01
C ILE A 47 2.80 6.41 -1.31
N THR A 48 4.02 6.86 -1.00
CA THR A 48 4.45 8.22 -1.29
C THR A 48 5.79 8.20 -2.03
N SER A 49 5.98 9.15 -2.95
CA SER A 49 7.28 9.36 -3.58
C SER A 49 8.16 10.35 -2.81
N ARG A 50 7.71 10.84 -1.67
CA ARG A 50 8.46 11.76 -0.83
C ARG A 50 9.47 10.99 0.02
N LEU A 51 10.70 10.87 -0.49
CA LEU A 51 11.75 10.11 0.18
C LEU A 51 12.42 10.90 1.30
N ASP A 52 12.13 12.19 1.41
CA ASP A 52 12.63 13.07 2.48
C ASP A 52 11.85 12.93 3.79
N LYS A 53 10.75 12.19 3.76
CA LYS A 53 9.93 11.97 4.95
C LYS A 53 10.71 11.18 5.99
N ALA A 54 10.55 11.52 7.28
CA ALA A 54 11.18 10.82 8.38
C ALA A 54 10.86 9.32 8.30
N ARG A 55 11.88 8.48 8.47
CA ARG A 55 11.72 7.03 8.35
C ARG A 55 11.29 6.42 9.66
N LEU A 56 10.29 5.55 9.57
CA LEU A 56 9.83 4.72 10.68
C LEU A 56 10.07 3.25 10.34
N PRO A 57 10.05 2.36 11.33
CA PRO A 57 10.13 0.91 11.06
C PRO A 57 9.00 0.39 10.17
N THR A 58 7.92 1.16 10.05
CA THR A 58 6.77 0.83 9.21
C THR A 58 6.89 1.40 7.78
N HIS A 59 8.01 2.03 7.43
CA HIS A 59 8.28 2.56 6.10
C HIS A 59 9.13 1.59 5.30
N ILE A 60 8.68 1.18 4.13
CA ILE A 60 9.37 0.25 3.26
C ILE A 60 9.64 0.89 1.91
N ASN A 61 10.93 1.01 1.56
CA ASN A 61 11.33 1.54 0.25
C ASN A 61 11.04 0.51 -0.83
N ILE A 62 10.47 0.96 -1.94
CA ILE A 62 10.23 0.14 -3.13
C ILE A 62 10.77 0.89 -4.35
N ARG A 63 11.27 0.14 -5.32
CA ARG A 63 11.91 0.71 -6.51
C ARG A 63 10.92 0.85 -7.65
N ALA A 64 11.01 1.96 -8.37
CA ALA A 64 10.17 2.21 -9.54
C ALA A 64 10.28 1.08 -10.57
N GLU A 65 11.51 0.62 -10.83
CA GLU A 65 11.74 -0.42 -11.84
C GLU A 65 11.07 -1.76 -11.50
N ASP A 66 10.83 -2.04 -10.21
CA ASP A 66 10.17 -3.28 -9.78
C ASP A 66 8.65 -3.17 -9.80
N THR A 67 8.10 -1.98 -9.58
CA THR A 67 6.68 -1.79 -9.26
C THR A 67 5.88 -1.17 -10.39
N GLY A 68 6.54 -0.67 -11.43
CA GLY A 68 5.86 0.06 -12.51
C GLY A 68 5.49 1.49 -12.16
N LEU A 69 5.90 1.99 -10.99
CA LEU A 69 5.68 3.39 -10.62
C LEU A 69 6.69 4.29 -11.33
N ALA A 70 6.36 5.57 -11.46
CA ALA A 70 7.22 6.54 -12.14
C ALA A 70 8.48 6.88 -11.33
N LYS A 71 8.42 6.72 -10.00
CA LYS A 71 9.50 7.09 -9.08
C LYS A 71 9.66 6.04 -7.99
N ASP A 72 10.89 5.91 -7.48
CA ASP A 72 11.13 5.19 -6.24
C ASP A 72 10.25 5.78 -5.14
N SER A 73 9.69 4.93 -4.30
CA SER A 73 8.64 5.32 -3.38
C SER A 73 8.81 4.62 -2.04
N VAL A 74 7.96 5.01 -1.09
CA VAL A 74 7.92 4.44 0.25
C VAL A 74 6.50 3.97 0.53
N VAL A 75 6.35 2.73 0.97
CA VAL A 75 5.07 2.22 1.49
C VAL A 75 4.98 2.58 2.96
N LEU A 76 3.86 3.15 3.36
CA LEU A 76 3.62 3.63 4.73
C LEU A 76 2.67 2.67 5.43
N LEU A 77 3.22 1.67 6.13
CA LEU A 77 2.40 0.63 6.74
C LEU A 77 1.66 1.09 8.01
N GLU A 78 1.95 2.29 8.48
CA GLU A 78 1.12 2.92 9.53
C GLU A 78 -0.11 3.64 8.95
N GLN A 79 -0.18 3.78 7.62
CA GLN A 79 -1.30 4.41 6.92
C GLN A 79 -2.03 3.39 6.07
N ILE A 80 -2.64 2.42 6.76
CA ILE A 80 -3.49 1.43 6.09
C ILE A 80 -4.95 1.83 6.25
N ARG A 81 -5.76 1.51 5.25
CA ARG A 81 -7.18 1.82 5.28
C ARG A 81 -7.94 0.84 4.41
N THR A 82 -9.24 0.74 4.69
CA THR A 82 -10.17 -0.01 3.86
C THR A 82 -10.71 0.87 2.75
N LEU A 83 -10.61 0.38 1.52
CA LEU A 83 -11.13 1.06 0.34
C LEU A 83 -12.17 0.19 -0.34
N ASP A 84 -13.24 0.81 -0.83
CA ASP A 84 -14.14 0.15 -1.76
C ASP A 84 -13.38 -0.15 -3.05
N LYS A 85 -13.59 -1.35 -3.62
CA LYS A 85 -12.91 -1.72 -4.87
C LYS A 85 -13.19 -0.75 -6.01
N HIS A 86 -14.32 -0.05 -5.99
CA HIS A 86 -14.63 0.98 -7.00
C HIS A 86 -13.66 2.16 -6.98
N ARG A 87 -12.92 2.35 -5.89
CA ARG A 87 -11.89 3.39 -5.83
C ARG A 87 -10.62 3.02 -6.56
N LEU A 88 -10.42 1.74 -6.86
CA LEU A 88 -9.22 1.29 -7.56
C LEU A 88 -9.30 1.68 -9.04
N ARG A 89 -8.17 2.13 -9.56
CA ARG A 89 -7.98 2.48 -10.98
C ARG A 89 -7.02 1.48 -11.60
N GLU A 90 -6.04 1.94 -12.35
CA GLU A 90 -5.10 1.08 -13.05
C GLU A 90 -4.16 0.35 -12.09
N ARG A 91 -3.84 -0.88 -12.43
CA ARG A 91 -2.78 -1.62 -11.79
C ARG A 91 -1.44 -1.11 -12.31
N ALA A 92 -0.55 -0.68 -11.41
CA ALA A 92 0.79 -0.26 -11.79
C ALA A 92 1.76 -1.45 -11.92
N GLY A 93 1.69 -2.38 -10.99
CA GLY A 93 2.58 -3.52 -10.94
C GLY A 93 2.42 -4.28 -9.63
N GLN A 94 3.53 -4.81 -9.14
CA GLN A 94 3.55 -5.55 -7.87
C GLN A 94 4.92 -5.41 -7.23
N ILE A 95 4.99 -5.63 -5.93
CA ILE A 95 6.27 -5.62 -5.22
C ILE A 95 6.98 -6.97 -5.36
N THR A 96 8.29 -6.98 -5.14
CA THR A 96 9.09 -8.21 -5.20
C THR A 96 8.80 -9.09 -3.98
N PRO A 97 9.10 -10.41 -4.07
CA PRO A 97 8.99 -11.29 -2.90
C PRO A 97 9.82 -10.82 -1.70
N ALA A 98 10.99 -10.23 -1.93
CA ALA A 98 11.82 -9.69 -0.86
C ALA A 98 11.14 -8.52 -0.17
N ASP A 99 10.57 -7.61 -0.95
CA ASP A 99 9.84 -6.47 -0.41
C ASP A 99 8.55 -6.92 0.30
N GLN A 100 7.90 -7.98 -0.18
CA GLN A 100 6.72 -8.52 0.48
C GLN A 100 7.05 -8.98 1.90
N LYS A 101 8.19 -9.62 2.12
CA LYS A 101 8.61 -10.02 3.47
C LYS A 101 8.82 -8.80 4.38
N ARG A 102 9.42 -7.75 3.84
CA ARG A 102 9.64 -6.50 4.60
C ARG A 102 8.33 -5.83 4.94
N VAL A 103 7.39 -5.81 4.01
CA VAL A 103 6.04 -5.28 4.25
C VAL A 103 5.33 -6.07 5.34
N ASP A 104 5.41 -7.40 5.30
CA ASP A 104 4.76 -8.25 6.30
C ASP A 104 5.31 -7.97 7.69
N GLN A 105 6.63 -7.81 7.83
CA GLN A 105 7.26 -7.45 9.09
C GLN A 105 6.82 -6.07 9.56
N ALA A 106 6.76 -5.11 8.66
CA ALA A 106 6.33 -3.76 8.98
C ALA A 106 4.85 -3.71 9.41
N LEU A 107 4.00 -4.55 8.83
CA LEU A 107 2.60 -4.68 9.25
C LEU A 107 2.51 -5.25 10.67
N ASP A 108 3.31 -6.25 11.00
CA ASP A 108 3.36 -6.80 12.36
C ASP A 108 3.70 -5.71 13.37
N VAL A 109 4.66 -4.86 13.06
CA VAL A 109 5.05 -3.73 13.91
C VAL A 109 3.91 -2.71 13.99
N SER A 110 3.36 -2.33 12.84
CA SER A 110 2.32 -1.30 12.76
C SER A 110 1.08 -1.68 13.57
N LEU A 111 0.71 -2.96 13.54
CA LEU A 111 -0.49 -3.44 14.23
C LEU A 111 -0.22 -3.91 15.66
N GLY A 112 1.02 -3.77 16.13
CA GLY A 112 1.37 -4.17 17.49
C GLY A 112 1.43 -5.67 17.70
N LEU A 113 1.59 -6.45 16.65
CA LEU A 113 1.69 -7.91 16.74
C LEU A 113 3.09 -8.36 17.14
N THR A 114 4.07 -7.50 16.97
CA THR A 114 5.44 -7.72 17.41
C THR A 114 6.05 -6.38 17.82
N SER A 115 7.07 -6.41 18.67
CA SER A 115 7.83 -5.21 19.02
C SER A 115 9.01 -5.01 18.08
N TYR A 116 9.58 -3.82 18.15
CA TYR A 116 10.81 -3.53 17.42
C TYR A 116 11.80 -2.77 18.28
#